data_7323ab17a7a0417ac04d0927560eaf97
#
_entry.id   7323ab17a7a0417ac04d0927560eaf97
#
_cell.length_a   1.000
_cell.length_b   1.000
_cell.length_c   1.000
_cell.angle_alpha   90.00
_cell.angle_beta   90.00
_cell.angle_gamma   90.00
#
_symmetry.space_group_name_H-M   'P 1'
#
loop_
_entity.id
_entity.type
_entity.pdbx_description
1 polymer ?
#
loop_
_entity_poly.entity_id
_entity_poly.type
_entity_poly.pdbx_seq_one_letter_code
_entity_poly.pdbx_strand_id
1 'polypeptide(L)'
;ILMTNPEAKIYALEEDTAKVASGAQPMPLTLRVNVGDCVKVNLKNKMKESKASFSAIGLAFDPKESMGANVGNNPGDQTIAPGAERTYTYYADPFNGETTSLVWDWGNVMTNPRNGLFGAIVVGPKGAKNPLRSINCFQATS
;
A
#
# COMPACT_ATOMS: atom_id res chain seq x y z
N ILE A 1 -17.97 -17.50 -19.20
CA ILE A 1 -18.70 -16.95 -18.03
C ILE A 1 -17.86 -15.80 -17.47
N LEU A 2 -18.40 -14.59 -17.50
CA LEU A 2 -17.76 -13.42 -16.89
C LEU A 2 -18.10 -13.44 -15.40
N MET A 3 -17.08 -13.66 -14.56
CA MET A 3 -17.24 -13.58 -13.10
C MET A 3 -16.95 -12.15 -12.65
N THR A 4 -17.89 -11.54 -11.95
CA THR A 4 -17.74 -10.20 -11.39
C THR A 4 -17.81 -10.26 -9.86
N ASN A 5 -16.97 -9.50 -9.19
CA ASN A 5 -17.06 -9.28 -7.74
C ASN A 5 -17.50 -7.83 -7.49
N PRO A 6 -18.76 -7.61 -7.09
CA PRO A 6 -19.26 -6.25 -6.82
C PRO A 6 -18.60 -5.60 -5.60
N GLU A 7 -18.00 -6.41 -4.72
CA GLU A 7 -17.29 -5.95 -3.52
C GLU A 7 -15.78 -5.75 -3.76
N ALA A 8 -15.34 -5.83 -5.02
CA ALA A 8 -13.92 -5.71 -5.36
C ALA A 8 -13.33 -4.38 -4.88
N LYS A 9 -12.14 -4.44 -4.30
CA LYS A 9 -11.37 -3.33 -3.76
C LYS A 9 -9.95 -3.40 -4.28
N ILE A 10 -9.33 -2.26 -4.47
CA ILE A 10 -7.96 -2.21 -5.00
C ILE A 10 -7.22 -1.00 -4.45
N TYR A 11 -5.92 -1.16 -4.24
CA TYR A 11 -5.00 -0.02 -4.17
C TYR A 11 -4.68 0.43 -5.59
N ALA A 12 -4.84 1.70 -5.87
CA ALA A 12 -4.48 2.29 -7.16
C ALA A 12 -3.68 3.57 -6.94
N LEU A 13 -2.77 3.87 -7.85
CA LEU A 13 -2.15 5.19 -7.91
C LEU A 13 -3.21 6.23 -8.27
N GLU A 14 -3.08 7.44 -7.75
CA GLU A 14 -4.06 8.50 -8.02
C GLU A 14 -4.22 8.76 -9.52
N GLU A 15 -3.12 8.72 -10.27
CA GLU A 15 -3.10 8.88 -11.73
C GLU A 15 -3.84 7.76 -12.49
N ASP A 16 -3.99 6.58 -11.88
CA ASP A 16 -4.67 5.43 -12.49
C ASP A 16 -6.14 5.30 -12.06
N THR A 17 -6.58 6.11 -11.10
CA THR A 17 -7.95 6.03 -10.55
C THR A 17 -9.02 6.19 -11.64
N ALA A 18 -8.82 7.11 -12.57
CA ALA A 18 -9.77 7.33 -13.68
C ALA A 18 -9.83 6.13 -14.63
N LYS A 19 -8.71 5.49 -14.91
CA LYS A 19 -8.64 4.28 -15.75
C LYS A 19 -9.38 3.11 -15.10
N VAL A 20 -9.17 2.91 -13.81
CA VAL A 20 -9.87 1.87 -13.04
C VAL A 20 -11.38 2.14 -13.03
N ALA A 21 -11.79 3.38 -12.79
CA ALA A 21 -13.19 3.78 -12.81
C ALA A 21 -13.88 3.61 -14.18
N SER A 22 -13.12 3.71 -15.28
CA SER A 22 -13.62 3.49 -16.64
C SER A 22 -13.68 2.01 -17.06
N GLY A 23 -13.36 1.08 -16.16
CA GLY A 23 -13.44 -0.36 -16.41
C GLY A 23 -12.15 -0.99 -16.94
N ALA A 24 -11.00 -0.31 -16.86
CA ALA A 24 -9.71 -0.96 -17.08
C ALA A 24 -9.54 -2.12 -16.09
N GLN A 25 -9.00 -3.23 -16.56
CA GLN A 25 -8.83 -4.40 -15.72
C GLN A 25 -7.85 -4.08 -14.58
N PRO A 26 -8.30 -4.10 -13.30
CA PRO A 26 -7.45 -3.76 -12.19
C PRO A 26 -6.42 -4.86 -11.94
N MET A 27 -5.19 -4.45 -11.69
CA MET A 27 -4.12 -5.34 -11.21
C MET A 27 -3.74 -4.93 -9.78
N PRO A 28 -3.35 -5.88 -8.94
CA PRO A 28 -2.82 -5.54 -7.61
C PRO A 28 -1.66 -4.56 -7.71
N LEU A 29 -1.67 -3.54 -6.84
CA LEU A 29 -0.62 -2.52 -6.80
C LEU A 29 0.74 -3.17 -6.57
N THR A 30 1.69 -2.89 -7.45
CA THR A 30 3.09 -3.28 -7.28
C THR A 30 3.97 -2.04 -7.36
N LEU A 31 4.59 -1.70 -6.25
CA LEU A 31 5.56 -0.62 -6.15
C LEU A 31 6.98 -1.19 -6.29
N ARG A 32 7.89 -0.40 -6.88
CA ARG A 32 9.30 -0.78 -7.01
C ARG A 32 10.17 0.30 -6.39
N VAL A 33 11.05 -0.12 -5.50
CA VAL A 33 11.99 0.72 -4.77
C VAL A 33 13.34 0.02 -4.74
N ASN A 34 14.39 0.71 -4.28
CA ASN A 34 15.71 0.13 -4.15
C ASN A 34 16.12 0.04 -2.67
N VAL A 35 17.05 -0.85 -2.40
CA VAL A 35 17.69 -0.91 -1.07
C VAL A 35 18.20 0.47 -0.67
N GLY A 36 17.81 0.94 0.51
CA GLY A 36 18.13 2.26 1.06
C GLY A 36 17.09 3.33 0.76
N ASP A 37 16.05 3.04 -0.02
CA ASP A 37 14.98 3.99 -0.31
C ASP A 37 14.00 4.14 0.87
N CYS A 38 13.49 5.35 1.01
CA CYS A 38 12.37 5.68 1.88
C CYS A 38 11.09 5.69 1.04
N VAL A 39 10.04 5.02 1.54
CA VAL A 39 8.74 4.93 0.87
C VAL A 39 7.72 5.67 1.70
N LYS A 40 7.14 6.75 1.16
CA LYS A 40 6.00 7.45 1.76
C LYS A 40 4.75 7.16 0.95
N VAL A 41 3.75 6.58 1.60
CA VAL A 41 2.46 6.28 1.00
C VAL A 41 1.41 7.16 1.65
N ASN A 42 0.88 8.11 0.89
CA ASN A 42 -0.31 8.85 1.31
C ASN A 42 -1.54 8.10 0.79
N LEU A 43 -2.18 7.34 1.66
CA LEU A 43 -3.37 6.57 1.32
C LEU A 43 -4.63 7.38 1.59
N LYS A 44 -5.45 7.53 0.55
CA LYS A 44 -6.78 8.11 0.63
C LYS A 44 -7.83 7.02 0.52
N ASN A 45 -8.65 6.87 1.56
CA ASN A 45 -9.70 5.86 1.56
C ASN A 45 -10.94 6.38 0.82
N LYS A 46 -11.15 5.89 -0.39
CA LYS A 46 -12.33 6.22 -1.22
C LYS A 46 -13.48 5.22 -1.07
N MET A 47 -13.34 4.23 -0.20
CA MET A 47 -14.43 3.29 0.09
C MET A 47 -15.54 3.98 0.90
N LYS A 48 -16.78 3.51 0.71
CA LYS A 48 -17.95 4.14 1.34
C LYS A 48 -18.16 3.72 2.81
N GLU A 49 -17.86 2.47 3.14
CA GLU A 49 -18.28 1.88 4.42
C GLU A 49 -17.16 1.18 5.18
N SER A 50 -16.01 0.97 4.56
CA SER A 50 -14.94 0.17 5.16
C SER A 50 -13.74 1.03 5.52
N LYS A 51 -13.18 0.82 6.70
CA LYS A 51 -11.85 1.35 7.02
C LYS A 51 -10.81 0.72 6.12
N ALA A 52 -9.74 1.44 5.84
CA ALA A 52 -8.57 0.96 5.09
C ALA A 52 -7.30 1.15 5.91
N SER A 53 -6.26 0.46 5.52
CA SER A 53 -4.89 0.73 5.96
C SER A 53 -3.88 0.31 4.90
N PHE A 54 -2.62 0.60 5.16
CA PHE A 54 -1.51 0.16 4.33
C PHE A 54 -0.41 -0.35 5.25
N SER A 55 -0.06 -1.61 5.12
CA SER A 55 0.99 -2.23 5.92
C SER A 55 1.95 -2.98 5.01
N ALA A 56 3.19 -2.49 4.89
CA ALA A 56 4.23 -3.16 4.11
C ALA A 56 5.00 -4.12 5.01
N ILE A 57 4.59 -5.39 4.99
CA ILE A 57 5.16 -6.44 5.84
C ILE A 57 6.57 -6.79 5.34
N GLY A 58 7.57 -6.59 6.20
CA GLY A 58 8.98 -6.88 5.89
C GLY A 58 9.84 -5.65 5.59
N LEU A 59 9.26 -4.46 5.45
CA LEU A 59 10.02 -3.21 5.45
C LEU A 59 10.14 -2.66 6.88
N ALA A 60 11.17 -1.84 7.13
CA ALA A 60 11.31 -1.16 8.41
C ALA A 60 10.32 0.00 8.51
N PHE A 61 9.74 0.22 9.68
CA PHE A 61 8.80 1.30 9.94
C PHE A 61 8.75 1.64 11.45
N ASP A 62 8.23 2.81 11.80
CA ASP A 62 7.89 3.14 13.18
C ASP A 62 6.52 2.50 13.53
N PRO A 63 6.47 1.55 14.48
CA PRO A 63 5.21 0.90 14.87
C PRO A 63 4.16 1.86 15.43
N LYS A 64 4.59 3.02 15.94
CA LYS A 64 3.68 4.03 16.50
C LYS A 64 2.94 4.82 15.44
N GLU A 65 3.46 4.84 14.21
CA GLU A 65 2.93 5.71 13.14
C GLU A 65 2.54 4.96 11.86
N SER A 66 3.28 3.92 11.50
CA SER A 66 3.20 3.32 10.16
C SER A 66 2.99 1.81 10.15
N MET A 67 2.53 1.24 11.25
CA MET A 67 2.17 -0.17 11.29
C MET A 67 0.90 -0.49 10.47
N GLY A 68 -0.04 0.45 10.42
CA GLY A 68 -1.31 0.29 9.72
C GLY A 68 -2.30 -0.63 10.43
N ALA A 69 -1.97 -1.11 11.62
CA ALA A 69 -2.81 -1.98 12.44
C ALA A 69 -2.99 -1.41 13.85
N ASN A 70 -4.14 -1.66 14.46
CA ASN A 70 -4.44 -1.26 15.83
C ASN A 70 -4.23 -2.46 16.75
N VAL A 71 -3.01 -2.61 17.27
CA VAL A 71 -2.61 -3.71 18.14
C VAL A 71 -1.82 -3.23 19.35
N GLY A 72 -2.01 -3.90 20.47
CA GLY A 72 -1.26 -3.64 21.70
C GLY A 72 -1.40 -2.19 22.17
N ASN A 73 -0.27 -1.59 22.51
CA ASN A 73 -0.18 -0.22 23.02
C ASN A 73 0.12 0.82 21.92
N ASN A 74 -0.12 0.52 20.67
CA ASN A 74 0.06 1.50 19.59
C ASN A 74 -0.84 2.71 19.81
N PRO A 75 -0.29 3.93 19.77
CA PRO A 75 -1.08 5.12 20.04
C PRO A 75 -2.02 5.44 18.88
N GLY A 76 -3.28 5.69 19.22
CA GLY A 76 -4.27 6.16 18.27
C GLY A 76 -4.71 5.11 17.25
N ASP A 77 -5.61 5.53 16.37
CA ASP A 77 -6.11 4.72 15.26
C ASP A 77 -5.19 4.88 14.06
N GLN A 78 -4.52 3.80 13.64
CA GLN A 78 -3.66 3.79 12.45
C GLN A 78 -4.39 3.37 11.18
N THR A 79 -5.67 3.09 11.27
CA THR A 79 -6.54 2.84 10.12
C THR A 79 -7.19 4.13 9.63
N ILE A 80 -7.76 4.09 8.44
CA ILE A 80 -8.30 5.25 7.75
C ILE A 80 -9.81 5.09 7.56
N ALA A 81 -10.58 5.98 8.14
CA ALA A 81 -12.02 6.01 7.93
C ALA A 81 -12.38 6.36 6.47
N PRO A 82 -13.59 5.99 5.99
CA PRO A 82 -14.06 6.42 4.68
C PRO A 82 -13.92 7.93 4.47
N GLY A 83 -13.35 8.33 3.33
CA GLY A 83 -13.11 9.71 2.96
C GLY A 83 -11.90 10.39 3.59
N ALA A 84 -11.25 9.76 4.56
CA ALA A 84 -10.04 10.26 5.20
C ALA A 84 -8.76 9.81 4.48
N GLU A 85 -7.64 10.38 4.90
CA GLU A 85 -6.30 10.03 4.38
C GLU A 85 -5.28 9.93 5.51
N ARG A 86 -4.22 9.16 5.27
CA ARG A 86 -3.10 9.00 6.19
C ARG A 86 -1.81 8.70 5.42
N THR A 87 -0.70 9.21 5.92
CA THR A 87 0.63 8.89 5.39
C THR A 87 1.29 7.80 6.23
N TYR A 88 1.77 6.77 5.55
CA TYR A 88 2.62 5.72 6.11
C TYR A 88 4.02 5.85 5.54
N THR A 89 5.03 5.63 6.39
CA THR A 89 6.45 5.74 5.98
C THR A 89 7.16 4.44 6.26
N TYR A 90 7.85 3.93 5.24
CA TYR A 90 8.64 2.70 5.30
C TYR A 90 10.05 2.96 4.82
N TYR A 91 10.96 2.09 5.24
CA TYR A 91 12.35 2.13 4.82
C TYR A 91 12.80 0.77 4.32
N ALA A 92 13.37 0.73 3.12
CA ALA A 92 13.98 -0.46 2.54
C ALA A 92 15.38 -0.66 3.15
N ASP A 93 15.43 -1.18 4.37
CA ASP A 93 16.65 -1.32 5.15
C ASP A 93 17.67 -2.19 4.42
N PRO A 94 18.92 -1.73 4.25
CA PRO A 94 19.99 -2.52 3.65
C PRO A 94 20.24 -3.86 4.35
N PHE A 95 19.94 -3.98 5.63
CA PHE A 95 20.05 -5.23 6.37
C PHE A 95 19.15 -6.34 5.80
N ASN A 96 17.96 -5.97 5.31
CA ASN A 96 17.03 -6.92 4.70
C ASN A 96 17.37 -7.22 3.23
N GLY A 97 18.22 -6.39 2.59
CA GLY A 97 18.62 -6.56 1.21
C GLY A 97 17.45 -6.47 0.21
N GLU A 98 17.63 -7.14 -0.91
CA GLU A 98 16.60 -7.26 -1.96
C GLU A 98 15.51 -8.22 -1.48
N THR A 99 14.26 -7.79 -1.58
CA THR A 99 13.12 -8.58 -1.09
C THR A 99 11.81 -8.15 -1.77
N THR A 100 10.77 -8.94 -1.54
CA THR A 100 9.40 -8.54 -1.89
C THR A 100 8.58 -8.47 -0.61
N SER A 101 8.05 -7.28 -0.34
CA SER A 101 7.19 -7.00 0.80
C SER A 101 5.74 -7.13 0.39
N LEU A 102 4.97 -7.90 1.14
CA LEU A 102 3.51 -7.95 0.97
C LEU A 102 2.91 -6.65 1.52
N VAL A 103 2.02 -6.05 0.75
CA VAL A 103 1.16 -4.96 1.22
C VAL A 103 -0.19 -5.54 1.61
N TRP A 104 -0.61 -5.28 2.84
CA TRP A 104 -1.81 -5.84 3.43
C TRP A 104 -2.67 -4.76 4.10
N ASP A 105 -3.97 -5.00 4.11
CA ASP A 105 -4.95 -4.16 4.81
C ASP A 105 -5.33 -4.74 6.17
N TRP A 106 -5.24 -3.91 7.21
CA TRP A 106 -5.72 -4.22 8.56
C TRP A 106 -6.94 -3.37 8.95
N GLY A 107 -7.42 -2.52 8.05
CA GLY A 107 -8.60 -1.69 8.29
C GLY A 107 -9.88 -2.51 8.43
N ASN A 108 -10.02 -3.54 7.59
CA ASN A 108 -11.04 -4.56 7.70
C ASN A 108 -10.48 -5.88 7.18
N VAL A 109 -9.72 -6.57 8.02
CA VAL A 109 -8.97 -7.79 7.68
C VAL A 109 -9.83 -8.94 7.19
N MET A 110 -11.10 -8.98 7.59
CA MET A 110 -12.01 -10.06 7.22
C MET A 110 -12.55 -9.92 5.80
N THR A 111 -12.66 -8.70 5.30
CA THR A 111 -13.31 -8.42 4.00
C THR A 111 -12.40 -7.79 2.97
N ASN A 112 -11.59 -6.78 3.34
CA ASN A 112 -10.84 -6.01 2.36
C ASN A 112 -9.81 -6.84 1.59
N PRO A 113 -8.92 -7.63 2.22
CA PRO A 113 -7.96 -8.43 1.47
C PRO A 113 -8.61 -9.51 0.62
N ARG A 114 -9.68 -10.13 1.11
CA ARG A 114 -10.44 -11.16 0.35
C ARG A 114 -11.07 -10.60 -0.93
N ASN A 115 -11.35 -9.31 -0.93
CA ASN A 115 -11.95 -8.61 -2.07
C ASN A 115 -10.91 -7.86 -2.93
N GLY A 116 -9.61 -8.08 -2.69
CA GLY A 116 -8.54 -7.60 -3.55
C GLY A 116 -7.70 -6.46 -3.00
N LEU A 117 -7.93 -6.00 -1.75
CA LEU A 117 -7.15 -4.92 -1.15
C LEU A 117 -5.82 -5.45 -0.59
N PHE A 118 -4.91 -5.74 -1.49
CA PHE A 118 -3.53 -6.17 -1.22
C PHE A 118 -2.61 -5.69 -2.34
N GLY A 119 -1.31 -5.77 -2.14
CA GLY A 119 -0.31 -5.39 -3.12
C GLY A 119 1.08 -5.88 -2.74
N ALA A 120 2.09 -5.36 -3.40
CA ALA A 120 3.48 -5.69 -3.13
C ALA A 120 4.39 -4.48 -3.29
N ILE A 121 5.50 -4.49 -2.55
CA ILE A 121 6.65 -3.59 -2.79
C ILE A 121 7.84 -4.48 -3.10
N VAL A 122 8.38 -4.35 -4.30
CA VAL A 122 9.60 -5.06 -4.74
C VAL A 122 10.80 -4.16 -4.47
N VAL A 123 11.72 -4.64 -3.64
CA VAL A 123 12.96 -3.96 -3.32
C VAL A 123 14.07 -4.53 -4.20
N GLY A 124 14.56 -3.74 -5.13
CA GLY A 124 15.68 -4.07 -5.99
C GLY A 124 17.04 -3.62 -5.46
N PRO A 125 18.12 -3.89 -6.19
CA PRO A 125 19.47 -3.50 -5.79
C PRO A 125 19.61 -1.99 -5.57
N LYS A 126 20.51 -1.60 -4.68
CA LYS A 126 20.82 -0.19 -4.44
C LYS A 126 21.28 0.49 -5.75
N GLY A 127 20.65 1.62 -6.07
CA GLY A 127 20.97 2.42 -7.25
C GLY A 127 20.51 1.83 -8.58
N ALA A 128 19.72 0.75 -8.57
CA ALA A 128 19.14 0.21 -9.79
C ALA A 128 18.23 1.24 -10.46
N LYS A 129 18.36 1.37 -11.78
CA LYS A 129 17.40 2.17 -12.55
C LYS A 129 16.12 1.38 -12.68
N ASN A 130 15.08 1.86 -12.02
CA ASN A 130 13.76 1.28 -12.19
C ASN A 130 13.18 1.77 -13.53
N PRO A 131 12.83 0.89 -14.47
CA PRO A 131 12.30 1.31 -15.77
C PRO A 131 10.99 2.08 -15.67
N LEU A 132 10.32 2.03 -14.53
CA LEU A 132 9.04 2.71 -14.33
C LEU A 132 9.13 4.00 -13.52
N ARG A 133 10.13 4.19 -12.62
CA ARG A 133 10.40 5.46 -11.91
C ARG A 133 11.76 5.44 -11.22
N SER A 134 12.52 6.51 -11.36
CA SER A 134 13.73 6.79 -10.58
C SER A 134 13.36 7.78 -9.47
N ILE A 135 13.20 7.31 -8.24
CA ILE A 135 12.84 8.17 -7.11
C ILE A 135 13.65 7.71 -5.89
N ASN A 136 14.40 8.65 -5.28
CA ASN A 136 15.13 8.40 -4.04
C ASN A 136 14.21 8.36 -2.80
N CYS A 137 13.02 8.92 -2.90
CA CYS A 137 11.96 8.81 -1.92
C CYS A 137 10.63 8.74 -2.68
N PHE A 138 9.94 7.63 -2.58
CA PHE A 138 8.71 7.39 -3.33
C PHE A 138 7.52 7.87 -2.52
N GLN A 139 6.66 8.69 -3.13
CA GLN A 139 5.37 9.04 -2.60
C GLN A 139 4.29 8.50 -3.53
N ALA A 140 3.51 7.55 -3.05
CA ALA A 140 2.32 7.07 -3.73
C ALA A 140 1.10 7.71 -3.10
N THR A 141 0.20 8.21 -3.94
CA THR A 141 -1.14 8.65 -3.53
C THR A 141 -2.16 7.73 -4.16
N SER A 142 -3.09 7.25 -3.40
CA SER A 142 -4.18 6.40 -3.87
C SER A 142 -5.54 7.01 -3.56
#